data_ec115d3d4fb846628819385bacfacd7e
#
_entry.id   ec115d3d4fb846628819385bacfacd7e
#
_cell.length_a   1.000
_cell.length_b   1.000
_cell.length_c   1.000
_cell.angle_alpha   90.00
_cell.angle_beta   90.00
_cell.angle_gamma   90.00
#
_symmetry.space_group_name_H-M   'P 1'
#
loop_
_entity.id
_entity.type
_entity.pdbx_description
1 polymer ?
#
loop_
_entity_poly.entity_id
_entity_poly.type
_entity_poly.pdbx_seq_one_letter_code
_entity_poly.pdbx_strand_id
1 'polypeptide(L)'
;YGEWIERFGVDGFRIDTARHVNPEFWQQFVPAMLARARAAGIPNFHIFGEVNTSKMDPALLAVHTRVDRLPAVLDFAFAAAVRESVAGNAGTEVLATLFEDDALYEGGAAAALQLPTFISNHDNGRFGYFVQQLRPGISDDESLRRVLLGHAMLFTLRGVPVVYYGDEQGFAGAGGDQDARQDMFESQVASYLSERHLGGAIAGGSHFDTRHPLYRAIAGLAQLRSAQAALRRGQQIVRSSGPKPGLFAVSRMDPDNGREILIAFNTSLTAVSAQVLIESASRRFVALHGNCEAESSAPGSYHVAVAPLDFVVCAAVAE
;
A
#
# COMPACT_ATOMS: atom_id res chain seq x y z
N TYR A 1 -26.18 -9.78 -10.02
CA TYR A 1 -25.20 -8.68 -9.98
C TYR A 1 -25.78 -7.40 -10.61
N GLY A 2 -26.37 -7.44 -11.83
CA GLY A 2 -26.98 -6.26 -12.44
C GLY A 2 -28.03 -5.56 -11.56
N GLU A 3 -28.82 -6.33 -10.81
CA GLU A 3 -29.80 -5.78 -9.88
C GLU A 3 -29.18 -4.94 -8.74
N TRP A 4 -28.00 -5.31 -8.25
CA TRP A 4 -27.27 -4.52 -7.26
C TRP A 4 -26.86 -3.14 -7.81
N ILE A 5 -26.49 -3.08 -9.08
CA ILE A 5 -26.17 -1.82 -9.75
C ILE A 5 -27.42 -0.97 -9.93
N GLU A 6 -28.46 -1.57 -10.54
CA GLU A 6 -29.67 -0.84 -11.00
C GLU A 6 -30.59 -0.40 -9.86
N ARG A 7 -30.74 -1.23 -8.80
CA ARG A 7 -31.68 -0.95 -7.69
C ARG A 7 -31.01 -0.32 -6.47
N PHE A 8 -29.74 -0.66 -6.22
CA PHE A 8 -29.05 -0.25 -4.99
C PHE A 8 -27.90 0.73 -5.23
N GLY A 9 -27.52 0.96 -6.50
CA GLY A 9 -26.55 1.97 -6.86
C GLY A 9 -25.14 1.69 -6.28
N VAL A 10 -24.73 0.41 -6.20
CA VAL A 10 -23.36 0.09 -5.74
C VAL A 10 -22.34 0.62 -6.73
N ASP A 11 -21.19 1.08 -6.24
CA ASP A 11 -20.13 1.72 -7.03
C ASP A 11 -19.08 0.75 -7.61
N GLY A 12 -19.15 -0.53 -7.24
CA GLY A 12 -18.21 -1.53 -7.73
C GLY A 12 -18.43 -2.91 -7.13
N PHE A 13 -17.59 -3.85 -7.59
CA PHE A 13 -17.57 -5.21 -7.05
C PHE A 13 -16.14 -5.63 -6.67
N ARG A 14 -15.98 -6.15 -5.47
CA ARG A 14 -14.87 -7.04 -5.11
C ARG A 14 -15.33 -8.47 -5.38
N ILE A 15 -14.65 -9.15 -6.28
CA ILE A 15 -14.97 -10.52 -6.67
C ILE A 15 -14.07 -11.49 -5.91
N ASP A 16 -14.69 -12.26 -5.04
CA ASP A 16 -14.04 -13.33 -4.28
C ASP A 16 -13.62 -14.47 -5.21
N THR A 17 -12.47 -15.10 -4.90
CA THR A 17 -11.96 -16.29 -5.61
C THR A 17 -11.96 -16.18 -7.15
N ALA A 18 -11.72 -15.00 -7.70
CA ALA A 18 -11.85 -14.74 -9.14
C ALA A 18 -11.00 -15.68 -10.01
N ARG A 19 -9.83 -16.13 -9.51
CA ARG A 19 -8.94 -17.06 -10.21
C ARG A 19 -9.52 -18.46 -10.42
N HIS A 20 -10.61 -18.83 -9.75
CA HIS A 20 -11.23 -20.15 -9.83
C HIS A 20 -12.39 -20.21 -10.85
N VAL A 21 -12.65 -19.12 -11.53
CA VAL A 21 -13.71 -19.01 -12.54
C VAL A 21 -13.06 -18.89 -13.91
N ASN A 22 -13.67 -19.54 -14.90
CA ASN A 22 -13.14 -19.59 -16.26
C ASN A 22 -13.04 -18.19 -16.89
N PRO A 23 -11.99 -17.91 -17.68
CA PRO A 23 -11.79 -16.61 -18.35
C PRO A 23 -12.98 -16.15 -19.18
N GLU A 24 -13.65 -17.08 -19.88
CA GLU A 24 -14.78 -16.77 -20.77
C GLU A 24 -15.97 -16.17 -19.99
N PHE A 25 -16.13 -16.54 -18.73
CA PHE A 25 -17.13 -15.92 -17.87
C PHE A 25 -16.82 -14.44 -17.62
N TRP A 26 -15.57 -14.13 -17.24
CA TRP A 26 -15.16 -12.76 -16.96
C TRP A 26 -15.19 -11.88 -18.20
N GLN A 27 -14.78 -12.41 -19.34
CA GLN A 27 -14.82 -11.71 -20.63
C GLN A 27 -16.22 -11.29 -21.05
N GLN A 28 -17.25 -11.99 -20.58
CA GLN A 28 -18.66 -11.64 -20.80
C GLN A 28 -19.24 -10.81 -19.65
N PHE A 29 -18.95 -11.20 -18.41
CA PHE A 29 -19.51 -10.58 -17.21
C PHE A 29 -19.05 -9.12 -17.06
N VAL A 30 -17.75 -8.86 -17.16
CA VAL A 30 -17.17 -7.52 -16.92
C VAL A 30 -17.77 -6.47 -17.86
N PRO A 31 -17.75 -6.63 -19.20
CA PRO A 31 -18.34 -5.61 -20.08
C PRO A 31 -19.84 -5.44 -19.88
N ALA A 32 -20.57 -6.52 -19.56
CA ALA A 32 -22.00 -6.45 -19.27
C ALA A 32 -22.30 -5.63 -18.01
N MET A 33 -21.53 -5.82 -16.92
CA MET A 33 -21.71 -5.05 -15.68
C MET A 33 -21.31 -3.58 -15.85
N LEU A 34 -20.21 -3.31 -16.55
CA LEU A 34 -19.78 -1.95 -16.85
C LEU A 34 -20.80 -1.20 -17.73
N ALA A 35 -21.44 -1.89 -18.68
CA ALA A 35 -22.50 -1.30 -19.50
C ALA A 35 -23.74 -0.93 -18.66
N ARG A 36 -24.17 -1.83 -17.76
CA ARG A 36 -25.28 -1.58 -16.82
C ARG A 36 -24.98 -0.41 -15.88
N ALA A 37 -23.78 -0.37 -15.33
CA ALA A 37 -23.34 0.71 -14.44
C ALA A 37 -23.37 2.07 -15.15
N ARG A 38 -22.87 2.15 -16.39
CA ARG A 38 -22.94 3.37 -17.20
C ARG A 38 -24.38 3.79 -17.44
N ALA A 39 -25.27 2.84 -17.78
CA ALA A 39 -26.69 3.11 -17.99
C ALA A 39 -27.40 3.58 -16.71
N ALA A 40 -26.94 3.12 -15.55
CA ALA A 40 -27.44 3.56 -14.23
C ALA A 40 -26.79 4.87 -13.74
N GLY A 41 -25.95 5.54 -14.54
CA GLY A 41 -25.30 6.79 -14.17
C GLY A 41 -24.08 6.65 -13.26
N ILE A 42 -23.46 5.46 -13.21
CA ILE A 42 -22.27 5.14 -12.41
C ILE A 42 -21.07 4.92 -13.37
N PRO A 43 -20.48 5.99 -13.95
CA PRO A 43 -19.46 5.87 -14.99
C PRO A 43 -18.13 5.34 -14.48
N ASN A 44 -17.83 5.50 -13.18
CA ASN A 44 -16.59 5.08 -12.52
C ASN A 44 -16.74 3.75 -11.77
N PHE A 45 -17.73 2.92 -12.17
CA PHE A 45 -17.92 1.60 -11.58
C PHE A 45 -16.64 0.75 -11.67
N HIS A 46 -16.16 0.27 -10.54
CA HIS A 46 -14.89 -0.46 -10.49
C HIS A 46 -15.11 -1.94 -10.14
N ILE A 47 -14.48 -2.83 -10.90
CA ILE A 47 -14.48 -4.28 -10.63
C ILE A 47 -13.04 -4.71 -10.40
N PHE A 48 -12.78 -5.39 -9.29
CA PHE A 48 -11.50 -6.03 -9.04
C PHE A 48 -11.68 -7.44 -8.48
N GLY A 49 -10.79 -8.34 -8.91
CA GLY A 49 -10.83 -9.73 -8.52
C GLY A 49 -9.84 -10.04 -7.39
N GLU A 50 -10.21 -10.99 -6.56
CA GLU A 50 -9.26 -11.62 -5.66
C GLU A 50 -8.53 -12.74 -6.39
N VAL A 51 -7.20 -12.60 -6.50
CA VAL A 51 -6.26 -13.60 -7.01
C VAL A 51 -5.21 -13.81 -5.94
N ASN A 52 -5.54 -14.64 -4.94
CA ASN A 52 -4.66 -14.86 -3.80
C ASN A 52 -3.35 -15.56 -4.24
N THR A 53 -2.23 -14.96 -3.88
CA THR A 53 -0.89 -15.53 -3.99
C THR A 53 -0.10 -15.21 -2.72
N SER A 54 0.70 -16.18 -2.25
CA SER A 54 1.54 -16.02 -1.06
C SER A 54 2.90 -15.39 -1.35
N LYS A 55 3.24 -15.22 -2.65
CA LYS A 55 4.53 -14.70 -3.12
C LYS A 55 4.33 -13.43 -3.94
N MET A 56 5.42 -12.67 -4.09
CA MET A 56 5.49 -11.58 -5.05
C MET A 56 5.51 -12.17 -6.46
N ASP A 57 4.35 -12.21 -7.11
CA ASP A 57 4.17 -12.75 -8.46
C ASP A 57 3.23 -11.85 -9.28
N PRO A 58 3.73 -10.67 -9.73
CA PRO A 58 2.96 -9.76 -10.58
C PRO A 58 2.54 -10.41 -11.91
N ALA A 59 3.34 -11.33 -12.44
CA ALA A 59 3.03 -12.01 -13.70
C ALA A 59 1.76 -12.87 -13.58
N LEU A 60 1.60 -13.60 -12.47
CA LEU A 60 0.37 -14.34 -12.19
C LEU A 60 -0.84 -13.39 -12.08
N LEU A 61 -0.71 -12.29 -11.37
CA LEU A 61 -1.79 -11.30 -11.23
C LEU A 61 -2.15 -10.68 -12.59
N ALA A 62 -1.16 -10.36 -13.41
CA ALA A 62 -1.34 -9.75 -14.73
C ALA A 62 -2.09 -10.65 -15.72
N VAL A 63 -1.98 -11.98 -15.62
CA VAL A 63 -2.77 -12.93 -16.43
C VAL A 63 -4.26 -12.62 -16.32
N HIS A 64 -4.75 -12.34 -15.11
CA HIS A 64 -6.16 -12.10 -14.85
C HIS A 64 -6.65 -10.74 -15.40
N THR A 65 -5.76 -9.76 -15.56
CA THR A 65 -6.13 -8.52 -16.26
C THR A 65 -6.07 -8.69 -17.78
N ARG A 66 -5.11 -9.44 -18.32
CA ARG A 66 -4.90 -9.62 -19.76
C ARG A 66 -5.81 -10.66 -20.37
N VAL A 67 -5.96 -11.81 -19.71
CA VAL A 67 -6.74 -12.95 -20.23
C VAL A 67 -8.18 -12.86 -19.78
N ASP A 68 -8.44 -12.75 -18.48
CA ASP A 68 -9.79 -12.70 -17.92
C ASP A 68 -10.46 -11.35 -18.17
N ARG A 69 -9.70 -10.32 -18.51
CA ARG A 69 -10.19 -8.94 -18.72
C ARG A 69 -10.77 -8.30 -17.45
N LEU A 70 -10.34 -8.74 -16.28
CA LEU A 70 -10.65 -8.01 -15.05
C LEU A 70 -10.00 -6.62 -15.08
N PRO A 71 -10.72 -5.54 -14.77
CA PRO A 71 -10.16 -4.18 -14.77
C PRO A 71 -9.00 -4.01 -13.79
N ALA A 72 -9.08 -4.70 -12.65
CA ALA A 72 -8.03 -4.75 -11.64
C ALA A 72 -8.10 -6.06 -10.84
N VAL A 73 -7.04 -6.32 -10.08
CA VAL A 73 -6.97 -7.40 -9.09
C VAL A 73 -6.41 -6.84 -7.78
N LEU A 74 -6.73 -7.47 -6.65
CA LEU A 74 -6.07 -7.17 -5.37
C LEU A 74 -4.56 -7.40 -5.51
N ASP A 75 -3.75 -6.42 -5.11
CA ASP A 75 -2.31 -6.45 -5.29
C ASP A 75 -1.60 -7.26 -4.19
N PHE A 76 -1.73 -8.57 -4.26
CA PHE A 76 -1.01 -9.50 -3.40
C PHE A 76 0.51 -9.43 -3.57
N ALA A 77 0.98 -9.04 -4.75
CA ALA A 77 2.41 -8.86 -5.00
C ALA A 77 2.97 -7.69 -4.21
N PHE A 78 2.23 -6.56 -4.11
CA PHE A 78 2.58 -5.44 -3.24
C PHE A 78 2.63 -5.87 -1.77
N ALA A 79 1.61 -6.59 -1.30
CA ALA A 79 1.57 -7.08 0.08
C ALA A 79 2.78 -7.98 0.39
N ALA A 80 3.17 -8.86 -0.54
CA ALA A 80 4.34 -9.72 -0.39
C ALA A 80 5.65 -8.90 -0.39
N ALA A 81 5.84 -7.97 -1.32
CA ALA A 81 7.06 -7.15 -1.41
C ALA A 81 7.28 -6.28 -0.15
N VAL A 82 6.21 -5.65 0.36
CA VAL A 82 6.29 -4.88 1.61
C VAL A 82 6.55 -5.79 2.81
N ARG A 83 5.94 -6.96 2.85
CA ARG A 83 6.20 -7.97 3.90
C ARG A 83 7.67 -8.41 3.88
N GLU A 84 8.24 -8.70 2.72
CA GLU A 84 9.63 -9.15 2.60
C GLU A 84 10.63 -8.05 2.97
N SER A 85 10.40 -6.81 2.52
CA SER A 85 11.34 -5.70 2.71
C SER A 85 11.21 -5.00 4.07
N VAL A 86 10.00 -4.91 4.64
CA VAL A 86 9.75 -4.15 5.88
C VAL A 86 9.57 -5.08 7.08
N ALA A 87 8.71 -6.10 7.00
CA ALA A 87 8.55 -7.08 8.07
C ALA A 87 9.71 -8.07 8.09
N GLY A 88 10.21 -8.49 6.93
CA GLY A 88 11.37 -9.34 6.76
C GLY A 88 12.70 -8.58 6.75
N ASN A 89 13.64 -9.06 5.96
CA ASN A 89 15.00 -8.49 5.83
C ASN A 89 15.48 -8.50 4.37
N ALA A 90 14.56 -8.53 3.42
CA ALA A 90 14.92 -8.44 2.01
C ALA A 90 15.47 -7.05 1.68
N GLY A 91 16.32 -7.00 0.67
CA GLY A 91 16.75 -5.74 0.08
C GLY A 91 15.58 -4.98 -0.54
N THR A 92 15.76 -3.67 -0.68
CA THR A 92 14.71 -2.82 -1.26
C THR A 92 14.55 -3.02 -2.78
N GLU A 93 15.44 -3.78 -3.42
CA GLU A 93 15.30 -4.18 -4.82
C GLU A 93 14.02 -4.99 -5.09
N VAL A 94 13.48 -5.72 -4.10
CA VAL A 94 12.21 -6.43 -4.25
C VAL A 94 11.05 -5.47 -4.58
N LEU A 95 11.09 -4.26 -4.02
CA LEU A 95 10.13 -3.21 -4.34
C LEU A 95 10.36 -2.63 -5.74
N ALA A 96 11.62 -2.47 -6.16
CA ALA A 96 11.95 -2.01 -7.52
C ALA A 96 11.44 -3.01 -8.57
N THR A 97 11.71 -4.30 -8.38
CA THR A 97 11.23 -5.37 -9.25
C THR A 97 9.70 -5.39 -9.33
N LEU A 98 9.01 -5.24 -8.19
CA LEU A 98 7.55 -5.14 -8.18
C LEU A 98 7.03 -4.05 -9.14
N PHE A 99 7.65 -2.87 -9.09
CA PHE A 99 7.18 -1.72 -9.88
C PHE A 99 7.66 -1.75 -11.34
N GLU A 100 8.77 -2.40 -11.65
CA GLU A 100 9.19 -2.72 -13.02
C GLU A 100 8.17 -3.63 -13.70
N ASP A 101 7.61 -4.58 -12.95
CA ASP A 101 6.60 -5.53 -13.42
C ASP A 101 5.20 -4.91 -13.59
N ASP A 102 4.98 -3.66 -13.21
CA ASP A 102 3.72 -2.94 -13.50
C ASP A 102 3.38 -2.92 -15.00
N ALA A 103 4.39 -2.99 -15.87
CA ALA A 103 4.22 -3.11 -17.31
C ALA A 103 3.52 -4.40 -17.77
N LEU A 104 3.46 -5.42 -16.92
CA LEU A 104 2.80 -6.70 -17.22
C LEU A 104 1.27 -6.62 -17.20
N TYR A 105 0.68 -5.70 -16.45
CA TYR A 105 -0.78 -5.54 -16.39
C TYR A 105 -1.36 -5.02 -17.70
N GLU A 106 -2.62 -5.35 -17.98
CA GLU A 106 -3.34 -4.76 -19.12
C GLU A 106 -3.46 -3.25 -18.92
N GLY A 107 -2.93 -2.45 -19.85
CA GLY A 107 -2.79 -1.00 -19.71
C GLY A 107 -1.52 -0.54 -19.00
N GLY A 108 -0.63 -1.47 -18.61
CA GLY A 108 0.70 -1.19 -18.08
C GLY A 108 0.70 -0.44 -16.75
N ALA A 109 1.76 0.34 -16.50
CA ALA A 109 1.94 1.09 -15.26
C ALA A 109 0.80 2.08 -14.95
N ALA A 110 0.10 2.60 -15.96
CA ALA A 110 -1.06 3.46 -15.75
C ALA A 110 -2.24 2.70 -15.13
N ALA A 111 -2.47 1.45 -15.53
CA ALA A 111 -3.50 0.60 -14.94
C ALA A 111 -3.10 0.14 -13.53
N ALA A 112 -1.83 -0.11 -13.27
CA ALA A 112 -1.33 -0.47 -11.95
C ALA A 112 -1.62 0.59 -10.87
N LEU A 113 -1.82 1.86 -11.24
CA LEU A 113 -2.29 2.91 -10.32
C LEU A 113 -3.68 2.63 -9.72
N GLN A 114 -4.47 1.76 -10.34
CA GLN A 114 -5.83 1.43 -9.90
C GLN A 114 -5.93 0.09 -9.16
N LEU A 115 -4.82 -0.63 -9.00
CA LEU A 115 -4.79 -1.86 -8.21
C LEU A 115 -5.09 -1.55 -6.73
N PRO A 116 -6.07 -2.19 -6.09
CA PRO A 116 -6.23 -2.10 -4.65
C PRO A 116 -5.03 -2.74 -3.95
N THR A 117 -4.22 -1.91 -3.28
CA THR A 117 -3.02 -2.31 -2.53
C THR A 117 -3.36 -2.49 -1.06
N PHE A 118 -2.74 -3.45 -0.40
CA PHE A 118 -2.95 -3.74 1.02
C PHE A 118 -1.69 -4.38 1.62
N ILE A 119 -1.62 -4.44 2.96
CA ILE A 119 -0.55 -5.13 3.69
C ILE A 119 -1.11 -6.14 4.71
N SER A 120 -2.40 -6.04 5.01
CA SER A 120 -3.16 -6.95 5.90
C SER A 120 -4.47 -7.33 5.24
N ASN A 121 -4.94 -8.55 5.47
CA ASN A 121 -6.28 -8.99 5.10
C ASN A 121 -6.79 -10.09 6.04
N HIS A 122 -8.06 -10.46 5.85
CA HIS A 122 -8.75 -11.44 6.68
C HIS A 122 -8.37 -12.91 6.40
N ASP A 123 -7.64 -13.20 5.31
CA ASP A 123 -7.23 -14.55 4.94
C ASP A 123 -5.77 -14.84 5.29
N ASN A 124 -4.87 -13.94 4.91
CA ASN A 124 -3.42 -14.16 5.06
C ASN A 124 -2.91 -13.70 6.43
N GLY A 125 -3.60 -12.77 7.06
CA GLY A 125 -3.20 -12.23 8.36
C GLY A 125 -2.87 -10.75 8.34
N ARG A 126 -2.48 -10.24 9.49
CA ARG A 126 -2.17 -8.83 9.73
C ARG A 126 -0.68 -8.55 9.55
N PHE A 127 -0.34 -7.37 9.12
CA PHE A 127 1.06 -6.98 8.92
C PHE A 127 1.85 -7.03 10.23
N GLY A 128 1.23 -6.65 11.36
CA GLY A 128 1.81 -6.77 12.69
C GLY A 128 2.20 -8.21 13.05
N TYR A 129 1.38 -9.18 12.69
CA TYR A 129 1.69 -10.61 12.85
C TYR A 129 2.95 -11.00 12.04
N PHE A 130 3.03 -10.62 10.77
CA PHE A 130 4.19 -10.93 9.94
C PHE A 130 5.48 -10.29 10.47
N VAL A 131 5.40 -9.06 10.99
CA VAL A 131 6.54 -8.41 11.65
C VAL A 131 7.05 -9.25 12.82
N GLN A 132 6.16 -9.71 13.71
CA GLN A 132 6.52 -10.51 14.87
C GLN A 132 7.03 -11.90 14.49
N GLN A 133 6.43 -12.52 13.47
CA GLN A 133 6.80 -13.86 13.00
C GLN A 133 8.17 -13.87 12.32
N LEU A 134 8.42 -12.89 11.44
CA LEU A 134 9.68 -12.81 10.68
C LEU A 134 10.83 -12.22 11.50
N ARG A 135 10.52 -11.56 12.61
CA ARG A 135 11.44 -10.91 13.52
C ARG A 135 11.17 -11.28 14.98
N PRO A 136 11.31 -12.55 15.34
CA PRO A 136 11.04 -12.95 16.73
C PRO A 136 12.00 -12.25 17.70
N GLY A 137 11.42 -11.72 18.80
CA GLY A 137 12.17 -11.07 19.87
C GLY A 137 12.55 -9.61 19.66
N ILE A 138 12.09 -8.95 18.59
CA ILE A 138 12.24 -7.49 18.47
C ILE A 138 11.40 -6.75 19.50
N SER A 139 11.78 -5.50 19.79
CA SER A 139 11.05 -4.65 20.72
C SER A 139 9.70 -4.21 20.15
N ASP A 140 8.78 -3.79 21.04
CA ASP A 140 7.50 -3.22 20.64
C ASP A 140 7.67 -1.94 19.82
N ASP A 141 8.65 -1.14 20.14
CA ASP A 141 8.99 0.08 19.41
C ASP A 141 9.47 -0.25 17.97
N GLU A 142 10.32 -1.24 17.79
CA GLU A 142 10.72 -1.67 16.44
C GLU A 142 9.52 -2.25 15.67
N SER A 143 8.70 -3.08 16.32
CA SER A 143 7.49 -3.64 15.71
C SER A 143 6.55 -2.54 15.24
N LEU A 144 6.30 -1.55 16.09
CA LEU A 144 5.44 -0.40 15.78
C LEU A 144 6.01 0.41 14.62
N ARG A 145 7.32 0.72 14.63
CA ARG A 145 7.96 1.48 13.52
C ARG A 145 7.89 0.74 12.19
N ARG A 146 8.05 -0.59 12.18
CA ARG A 146 7.89 -1.39 10.95
C ARG A 146 6.46 -1.34 10.41
N VAL A 147 5.47 -1.43 11.30
CA VAL A 147 4.05 -1.34 10.90
C VAL A 147 3.73 0.06 10.39
N LEU A 148 4.24 1.10 11.02
CA LEU A 148 4.12 2.49 10.54
C LEU A 148 4.75 2.67 9.16
N LEU A 149 5.96 2.13 8.94
CA LEU A 149 6.66 2.19 7.66
C LEU A 149 5.90 1.44 6.55
N GLY A 150 5.31 0.26 6.86
CA GLY A 150 4.46 -0.47 5.93
C GLY A 150 3.23 0.33 5.50
N HIS A 151 2.58 1.00 6.45
CA HIS A 151 1.45 1.90 6.14
C HIS A 151 1.90 3.16 5.37
N ALA A 152 3.08 3.69 5.66
CA ALA A 152 3.63 4.80 4.87
C ALA A 152 3.81 4.39 3.40
N MET A 153 4.36 3.21 3.13
CA MET A 153 4.46 2.65 1.78
C MET A 153 3.07 2.46 1.14
N LEU A 154 2.10 1.92 1.89
CA LEU A 154 0.73 1.71 1.41
C LEU A 154 0.08 3.01 0.92
N PHE A 155 0.26 4.12 1.63
CA PHE A 155 -0.39 5.39 1.31
C PHE A 155 0.36 6.25 0.30
N THR A 156 1.66 6.08 0.15
CA THR A 156 2.49 6.98 -0.67
C THR A 156 2.98 6.36 -1.98
N LEU A 157 3.07 5.03 -2.05
CA LEU A 157 3.37 4.33 -3.29
C LEU A 157 2.13 4.20 -4.18
N ARG A 158 2.30 3.68 -5.41
CA ARG A 158 1.23 3.51 -6.40
C ARG A 158 0.16 2.53 -5.93
N GLY A 159 -1.04 2.65 -6.44
CA GLY A 159 -2.21 1.83 -6.15
C GLY A 159 -3.25 2.56 -5.29
N VAL A 160 -4.32 1.87 -4.96
CA VAL A 160 -5.43 2.37 -4.13
C VAL A 160 -5.33 1.71 -2.75
N PRO A 161 -4.97 2.45 -1.68
CA PRO A 161 -4.72 1.87 -0.38
C PRO A 161 -5.99 1.29 0.24
N VAL A 162 -5.91 0.05 0.70
CA VAL A 162 -6.92 -0.65 1.47
C VAL A 162 -6.37 -0.93 2.86
N VAL A 163 -6.95 -0.33 3.88
CA VAL A 163 -6.61 -0.58 5.28
C VAL A 163 -7.54 -1.66 5.82
N TYR A 164 -6.98 -2.70 6.41
CA TYR A 164 -7.75 -3.72 7.08
C TYR A 164 -8.14 -3.22 8.48
N TYR A 165 -9.41 -3.36 8.85
CA TYR A 165 -9.92 -2.87 10.14
C TYR A 165 -9.13 -3.43 11.32
N GLY A 166 -8.89 -2.62 12.33
CA GLY A 166 -8.12 -2.98 13.52
C GLY A 166 -6.60 -2.75 13.37
N ASP A 167 -6.06 -2.62 12.15
CA ASP A 167 -4.66 -2.24 11.97
C ASP A 167 -4.37 -0.89 12.62
N GLU A 168 -5.32 0.05 12.53
CA GLU A 168 -5.25 1.37 13.17
C GLU A 168 -5.33 1.31 14.71
N GLN A 169 -5.72 0.17 15.26
CA GLN A 169 -5.77 -0.11 16.70
C GLN A 169 -4.65 -1.06 17.16
N GLY A 170 -3.69 -1.36 16.28
CA GLY A 170 -2.54 -2.17 16.61
C GLY A 170 -2.80 -3.67 16.69
N PHE A 171 -3.89 -4.15 16.11
CA PHE A 171 -4.16 -5.58 16.02
C PHE A 171 -3.02 -6.28 15.28
N ALA A 172 -2.47 -7.35 15.88
CA ALA A 172 -1.43 -8.15 15.27
C ALA A 172 -1.96 -9.52 14.83
N GLY A 173 -2.83 -10.14 15.61
CA GLY A 173 -3.31 -11.48 15.35
C GLY A 173 -2.30 -12.56 15.68
N ALA A 174 -2.73 -13.82 15.53
CA ALA A 174 -1.89 -15.00 15.74
C ALA A 174 -1.64 -15.79 14.44
N GLY A 175 -2.28 -15.40 13.34
CA GLY A 175 -2.21 -16.08 12.05
C GLY A 175 -3.09 -15.41 11.00
N GLY A 176 -3.50 -16.20 10.03
CA GLY A 176 -4.50 -15.83 9.03
C GLY A 176 -5.89 -16.36 9.39
N ASP A 177 -6.86 -16.12 8.51
CA ASP A 177 -8.25 -16.53 8.64
C ASP A 177 -8.86 -16.09 9.99
N GLN A 178 -9.36 -17.01 10.82
CA GLN A 178 -10.02 -16.65 12.08
C GLN A 178 -9.09 -15.88 13.04
N ASP A 179 -7.80 -16.18 13.04
CA ASP A 179 -6.81 -15.47 13.85
C ASP A 179 -6.53 -14.02 13.41
N ALA A 180 -7.08 -13.60 12.28
CA ALA A 180 -7.00 -12.24 11.77
C ALA A 180 -8.33 -11.47 11.81
N ARG A 181 -9.41 -12.07 12.37
CA ARG A 181 -10.77 -11.52 12.35
C ARG A 181 -11.23 -11.06 13.74
N GLN A 182 -10.33 -10.41 14.48
CA GLN A 182 -10.60 -9.92 15.83
C GLN A 182 -11.77 -8.93 15.86
N ASP A 183 -12.47 -8.92 17.00
CA ASP A 183 -13.56 -7.99 17.23
C ASP A 183 -13.04 -6.57 17.52
N MET A 184 -13.64 -5.56 16.90
CA MET A 184 -13.43 -4.16 17.26
C MET A 184 -14.16 -3.79 18.58
N PHE A 185 -15.18 -4.53 18.93
CA PHE A 185 -15.94 -4.42 20.16
C PHE A 185 -15.34 -5.32 21.25
N GLU A 186 -15.87 -5.25 22.46
CA GLU A 186 -15.49 -6.14 23.55
C GLU A 186 -15.75 -7.61 23.14
N SER A 187 -14.67 -8.38 23.05
CA SER A 187 -14.74 -9.74 22.54
C SER A 187 -15.16 -10.75 23.60
N GLN A 188 -15.88 -11.81 23.17
CA GLN A 188 -16.17 -12.99 23.95
C GLN A 188 -15.19 -14.15 23.62
N VAL A 189 -14.29 -13.95 22.66
CA VAL A 189 -13.37 -14.98 22.15
C VAL A 189 -12.09 -14.96 22.99
N ALA A 190 -11.82 -16.07 23.69
CA ALA A 190 -10.70 -16.16 24.63
C ALA A 190 -9.33 -15.87 24.02
N SER A 191 -9.08 -16.28 22.77
CA SER A 191 -7.84 -16.00 22.06
C SER A 191 -7.66 -14.50 21.80
N TYR A 192 -8.73 -13.76 21.50
CA TYR A 192 -8.67 -12.32 21.27
C TYR A 192 -8.46 -11.52 22.57
N LEU A 193 -8.97 -12.04 23.70
CA LEU A 193 -8.77 -11.43 25.03
C LEU A 193 -7.30 -11.42 25.48
N SER A 194 -6.51 -12.37 24.99
CA SER A 194 -5.09 -12.50 25.33
C SER A 194 -4.16 -11.95 24.23
N GLU A 195 -4.71 -11.43 23.13
CA GLU A 195 -3.93 -10.95 22.02
C GLU A 195 -3.11 -9.71 22.40
N ARG A 196 -1.87 -9.67 21.92
CA ARG A 196 -1.00 -8.51 22.08
C ARG A 196 -1.27 -7.51 20.96
N HIS A 197 -1.58 -6.29 21.36
CA HIS A 197 -1.73 -5.16 20.43
C HIS A 197 -0.46 -4.30 20.41
N LEU A 198 -0.08 -3.83 19.24
CA LEU A 198 1.04 -2.91 19.08
C LEU A 198 0.64 -1.50 19.51
N GLY A 199 1.59 -0.75 20.10
CA GLY A 199 1.34 0.63 20.53
C GLY A 199 0.59 0.77 21.85
N GLY A 200 0.48 -0.29 22.65
CA GLY A 200 0.00 -0.25 24.03
C GLY A 200 -1.53 -0.35 24.20
N ALA A 201 -2.25 -0.81 23.19
CA ALA A 201 -3.69 -1.08 23.31
C ALA A 201 -3.95 -2.26 24.26
N ILE A 202 -5.06 -2.20 25.01
CA ILE A 202 -5.48 -3.26 25.94
C ILE A 202 -6.24 -4.33 25.14
N ALA A 203 -5.82 -5.58 25.25
CA ALA A 203 -6.56 -6.70 24.68
C ALA A 203 -7.95 -6.83 25.34
N GLY A 204 -8.94 -7.30 24.57
CA GLY A 204 -10.27 -7.64 25.07
C GLY A 204 -11.24 -6.49 25.33
N GLY A 205 -10.81 -5.23 25.19
CA GLY A 205 -11.68 -4.06 25.32
C GLY A 205 -12.33 -3.64 24.00
N SER A 206 -12.95 -2.46 24.02
CA SER A 206 -13.43 -1.78 22.81
C SER A 206 -12.28 -1.02 22.13
N HIS A 207 -12.11 -1.21 20.81
CA HIS A 207 -10.95 -0.77 20.05
C HIS A 207 -11.30 0.37 19.08
N PHE A 208 -11.62 1.55 19.65
CA PHE A 208 -11.97 2.77 18.89
C PHE A 208 -11.20 3.99 19.41
N ASP A 209 -9.94 3.81 19.82
CA ASP A 209 -9.13 4.92 20.35
C ASP A 209 -8.50 5.73 19.20
N THR A 210 -9.06 6.91 18.96
CA THR A 210 -8.52 7.88 17.98
C THR A 210 -7.16 8.48 18.37
N ARG A 211 -6.69 8.24 19.61
CA ARG A 211 -5.36 8.66 20.08
C ARG A 211 -4.30 7.60 19.84
N HIS A 212 -4.69 6.39 19.44
CA HIS A 212 -3.74 5.30 19.14
C HIS A 212 -2.71 5.77 18.11
N PRO A 213 -1.40 5.46 18.29
CA PRO A 213 -0.34 5.96 17.40
C PRO A 213 -0.54 5.54 15.93
N LEU A 214 -0.99 4.31 15.67
CA LEU A 214 -1.30 3.84 14.32
C LEU A 214 -2.50 4.56 13.73
N TYR A 215 -3.56 4.81 14.51
CA TYR A 215 -4.72 5.58 14.05
C TYR A 215 -4.29 6.98 13.57
N ARG A 216 -3.51 7.68 14.39
CA ARG A 216 -3.04 9.04 14.06
C ARG A 216 -2.13 9.03 12.82
N ALA A 217 -1.25 8.05 12.72
CA ALA A 217 -0.35 7.93 11.58
C ALA A 217 -1.14 7.64 10.29
N ILE A 218 -2.04 6.67 10.30
CA ILE A 218 -2.89 6.33 9.15
C ILE A 218 -3.76 7.53 8.76
N ALA A 219 -4.36 8.23 9.72
CA ALA A 219 -5.15 9.43 9.46
C ALA A 219 -4.29 10.54 8.81
N GLY A 220 -3.07 10.77 9.30
CA GLY A 220 -2.13 11.72 8.71
C GLY A 220 -1.70 11.34 7.29
N LEU A 221 -1.41 10.07 7.05
CA LEU A 221 -1.08 9.53 5.73
C LEU A 221 -2.25 9.65 4.73
N ALA A 222 -3.48 9.39 5.20
CA ALA A 222 -4.69 9.56 4.39
C ALA A 222 -4.91 11.04 4.02
N GLN A 223 -4.70 11.97 4.96
CA GLN A 223 -4.77 13.40 4.69
C GLN A 223 -3.68 13.83 3.71
N LEU A 224 -2.43 13.39 3.91
CA LEU A 224 -1.32 13.65 2.99
C LEU A 224 -1.67 13.19 1.56
N ARG A 225 -2.13 11.95 1.40
CA ARG A 225 -2.53 11.41 0.09
C ARG A 225 -3.70 12.19 -0.50
N SER A 226 -4.70 12.53 0.29
CA SER A 226 -5.86 13.32 -0.16
C SER A 226 -5.47 14.70 -0.67
N ALA A 227 -4.50 15.34 -0.03
CA ALA A 227 -4.02 16.67 -0.41
C ALA A 227 -3.14 16.67 -1.67
N GLN A 228 -2.51 15.55 -2.04
CA GLN A 228 -1.53 15.47 -3.10
C GLN A 228 -2.04 14.64 -4.30
N ALA A 229 -2.31 15.28 -5.44
CA ALA A 229 -2.72 14.60 -6.68
C ALA A 229 -1.64 13.61 -7.16
N ALA A 230 -0.37 13.97 -7.02
CA ALA A 230 0.76 13.10 -7.33
C ALA A 230 0.67 11.74 -6.63
N LEU A 231 0.33 11.70 -5.34
CA LEU A 231 0.22 10.44 -4.57
C LEU A 231 -0.99 9.60 -5.00
N ARG A 232 -2.08 10.25 -5.47
CA ARG A 232 -3.29 9.53 -5.90
C ARG A 232 -3.21 9.02 -7.33
N ARG A 233 -2.72 9.84 -8.27
CA ARG A 233 -2.83 9.64 -9.72
C ARG A 233 -1.51 9.78 -10.46
N GLY A 234 -0.44 10.21 -9.77
CA GLY A 234 0.83 10.51 -10.38
C GLY A 234 1.57 9.25 -10.84
N GLN A 235 2.32 9.37 -11.92
CA GLN A 235 3.28 8.36 -12.34
C GLN A 235 4.29 8.12 -11.21
N GLN A 236 4.66 6.88 -10.97
CA GLN A 236 5.71 6.49 -10.05
C GLN A 236 6.99 6.16 -10.81
N ILE A 237 8.12 6.68 -10.35
CA ILE A 237 9.45 6.43 -10.90
C ILE A 237 10.35 5.98 -9.75
N VAL A 238 10.91 4.78 -9.84
CA VAL A 238 11.90 4.30 -8.87
C VAL A 238 13.20 5.07 -9.05
N ARG A 239 13.73 5.62 -7.97
CA ARG A 239 14.94 6.46 -7.97
C ARG A 239 16.14 5.77 -7.32
N SER A 240 15.88 4.91 -6.33
CA SER A 240 16.94 4.17 -5.64
C SER A 240 16.38 2.91 -4.99
N SER A 241 17.14 1.84 -5.09
CA SER A 241 16.92 0.56 -4.39
C SER A 241 18.26 -0.13 -4.18
N GLY A 242 18.30 -1.20 -3.40
CA GLY A 242 19.51 -1.98 -3.19
C GLY A 242 19.27 -3.40 -2.68
N PRO A 243 20.33 -4.26 -2.74
CA PRO A 243 20.22 -5.69 -2.41
C PRO A 243 20.19 -5.98 -0.90
N LYS A 244 20.19 -4.94 -0.06
CA LYS A 244 20.10 -5.04 1.41
C LYS A 244 19.01 -4.10 1.92
N PRO A 245 18.48 -4.33 3.14
CA PRO A 245 17.66 -3.32 3.82
C PRO A 245 18.36 -1.97 3.87
N GLY A 246 17.64 -0.90 3.58
CA GLY A 246 18.18 0.45 3.50
C GLY A 246 17.27 1.38 2.71
N LEU A 247 17.88 2.22 1.88
CA LEU A 247 17.15 3.21 1.10
C LEU A 247 16.30 2.58 0.01
N PHE A 248 15.03 3.01 -0.04
CA PHE A 248 14.16 2.92 -1.19
C PHE A 248 13.63 4.32 -1.50
N ALA A 249 13.81 4.80 -2.71
CA ALA A 249 13.33 6.12 -3.09
C ALA A 249 12.53 6.08 -4.40
N VAL A 250 11.42 6.83 -4.43
CA VAL A 250 10.57 7.00 -5.61
C VAL A 250 10.18 8.45 -5.79
N SER A 251 9.97 8.85 -7.03
CA SER A 251 9.27 10.09 -7.38
C SER A 251 7.84 9.80 -7.79
N ARG A 252 6.90 10.63 -7.33
CA ARG A 252 5.52 10.67 -7.79
C ARG A 252 5.34 11.99 -8.56
N MET A 253 5.01 11.88 -9.84
CA MET A 253 4.86 13.04 -10.72
C MET A 253 3.41 13.49 -10.73
N ASP A 254 3.14 14.76 -10.36
CA ASP A 254 1.79 15.31 -10.38
C ASP A 254 1.26 15.39 -11.81
N PRO A 255 0.14 14.72 -12.13
CA PRO A 255 -0.38 14.67 -13.50
C PRO A 255 -0.94 16.00 -13.99
N ASP A 256 -1.25 16.94 -13.09
CA ASP A 256 -1.89 18.21 -13.42
C ASP A 256 -0.86 19.32 -13.70
N ASN A 257 0.32 19.25 -13.06
CA ASN A 257 1.32 20.33 -13.15
C ASN A 257 2.77 19.84 -13.33
N GLY A 258 3.00 18.52 -13.37
CA GLY A 258 4.33 17.92 -13.55
C GLY A 258 5.27 18.04 -12.36
N ARG A 259 4.81 18.52 -11.19
CA ARG A 259 5.65 18.64 -10.00
C ARG A 259 5.96 17.28 -9.39
N GLU A 260 7.19 17.17 -8.92
CA GLU A 260 7.70 15.96 -8.29
C GLU A 260 7.43 15.97 -6.77
N ILE A 261 7.00 14.82 -6.26
CA ILE A 261 7.09 14.49 -4.84
C ILE A 261 8.08 13.35 -4.71
N LEU A 262 9.23 13.61 -4.11
CA LEU A 262 10.21 12.61 -3.77
C LEU A 262 9.84 11.99 -2.43
N ILE A 263 9.82 10.64 -2.38
CA ILE A 263 9.59 9.88 -1.17
C ILE A 263 10.77 8.95 -0.98
N ALA A 264 11.39 8.99 0.19
CA ALA A 264 12.49 8.10 0.54
C ALA A 264 12.19 7.36 1.84
N PHE A 265 12.34 6.05 1.81
CA PHE A 265 12.13 5.13 2.94
C PHE A 265 13.47 4.52 3.35
N ASN A 266 13.63 4.25 4.63
CA ASN A 266 14.74 3.49 5.17
C ASN A 266 14.20 2.24 5.87
N THR A 267 14.40 1.05 5.27
CA THR A 267 13.97 -0.23 5.85
C THR A 267 14.98 -0.83 6.81
N SER A 268 16.13 -0.17 7.04
CA SER A 268 17.22 -0.64 7.92
C SER A 268 17.14 -0.06 9.33
N LEU A 269 17.94 -0.63 10.23
CA LEU A 269 18.11 -0.17 11.62
C LEU A 269 19.23 0.90 11.78
N THR A 270 19.82 1.35 10.70
CA THR A 270 20.83 2.41 10.69
C THR A 270 20.35 3.57 9.84
N ALA A 271 20.70 4.80 10.22
CA ALA A 271 20.36 5.97 9.41
C ALA A 271 21.03 5.87 8.02
N VAL A 272 20.29 6.32 7.01
CA VAL A 272 20.77 6.39 5.64
C VAL A 272 20.95 7.84 5.22
N SER A 273 22.06 8.12 4.54
CA SER A 273 22.36 9.42 3.93
C SER A 273 22.89 9.15 2.53
N ALA A 274 22.19 9.65 1.48
CA ALA A 274 22.55 9.33 0.11
C ALA A 274 22.09 10.41 -0.87
N GLN A 275 22.75 10.48 -2.03
CA GLN A 275 22.26 11.21 -3.19
C GLN A 275 21.29 10.32 -3.98
N VAL A 276 20.17 10.90 -4.38
CA VAL A 276 19.17 10.24 -5.22
C VAL A 276 18.88 11.06 -6.47
N LEU A 277 18.49 10.37 -7.54
CA LEU A 277 18.06 11.03 -8.76
C LEU A 277 16.68 11.68 -8.57
N ILE A 278 16.51 12.85 -9.13
CA ILE A 278 15.24 13.59 -9.20
C ILE A 278 15.07 14.19 -10.61
N GLU A 279 13.93 14.80 -10.90
CA GLU A 279 13.77 15.57 -12.11
C GLU A 279 14.69 16.83 -12.09
N SER A 280 15.36 17.08 -13.21
CA SER A 280 16.32 18.19 -13.31
C SER A 280 15.71 19.57 -13.08
N ALA A 281 14.39 19.69 -13.29
CA ALA A 281 13.62 20.92 -13.03
C ALA A 281 13.25 21.08 -11.54
N SER A 282 13.35 20.03 -10.74
CA SER A 282 13.02 20.06 -9.31
C SER A 282 14.20 20.65 -8.52
N ARG A 283 14.13 21.94 -8.17
CA ARG A 283 15.23 22.65 -7.52
C ARG A 283 14.98 22.98 -6.07
N ARG A 284 13.78 23.36 -5.72
CA ARG A 284 13.39 23.71 -4.35
C ARG A 284 12.33 22.74 -3.82
N PHE A 285 12.45 22.40 -2.55
CA PHE A 285 11.57 21.43 -1.91
C PHE A 285 11.03 21.95 -0.59
N VAL A 286 9.82 21.51 -0.24
CA VAL A 286 9.22 21.66 1.08
C VAL A 286 8.92 20.28 1.67
N ALA A 287 9.10 20.15 2.98
CA ALA A 287 8.78 18.94 3.68
C ALA A 287 7.26 18.78 3.84
N LEU A 288 6.73 17.67 3.34
CA LEU A 288 5.37 17.22 3.66
C LEU A 288 5.37 16.24 4.81
N HIS A 289 6.48 15.48 4.98
CA HIS A 289 6.74 14.61 6.12
C HIS A 289 8.25 14.47 6.34
N GLY A 290 8.67 14.44 7.60
CA GLY A 290 10.08 14.30 7.98
C GLY A 290 10.92 15.53 7.62
N ASN A 291 12.23 15.33 7.48
CA ASN A 291 13.18 16.40 7.18
C ASN A 291 13.57 16.36 5.69
N CYS A 292 13.39 17.48 5.00
CA CYS A 292 13.73 17.67 3.60
C CYS A 292 14.73 18.83 3.47
N GLU A 293 15.74 18.67 2.65
CA GLU A 293 16.60 19.79 2.28
C GLU A 293 15.80 20.78 1.40
N ALA A 294 16.03 22.09 1.61
CA ALA A 294 15.25 23.12 0.89
C ALA A 294 15.60 23.20 -0.60
N GLU A 295 16.80 22.75 -0.98
CA GLU A 295 17.30 22.85 -2.36
C GLU A 295 17.92 21.52 -2.82
N SER A 296 17.86 21.28 -4.13
CA SER A 296 18.58 20.18 -4.77
C SER A 296 20.07 20.41 -4.72
N SER A 297 20.85 19.32 -4.56
CA SER A 297 22.32 19.39 -4.51
C SER A 297 22.93 19.81 -5.86
N ALA A 298 22.27 19.44 -6.96
CA ALA A 298 22.57 19.80 -8.33
C ALA A 298 21.34 19.51 -9.20
N PRO A 299 21.26 19.99 -10.45
CA PRO A 299 20.19 19.59 -11.36
C PRO A 299 20.12 18.06 -11.50
N GLY A 300 18.98 17.48 -11.15
CA GLY A 300 18.76 16.03 -11.19
C GLY A 300 19.31 15.25 -9.99
N SER A 301 19.81 15.90 -8.93
CA SER A 301 20.37 15.25 -7.76
C SER A 301 19.88 15.89 -6.46
N TYR A 302 19.43 15.06 -5.52
CA TYR A 302 18.92 15.52 -4.23
C TYR A 302 19.49 14.64 -3.11
N HIS A 303 19.92 15.28 -2.02
CA HIS A 303 20.41 14.57 -0.85
C HIS A 303 19.25 14.22 0.08
N VAL A 304 19.15 12.94 0.45
CA VAL A 304 18.20 12.45 1.45
C VAL A 304 18.91 11.93 2.68
N ALA A 305 18.37 12.28 3.86
CA ALA A 305 18.79 11.73 5.14
C ALA A 305 17.55 11.15 5.84
N VAL A 306 17.53 9.83 6.06
CA VAL A 306 16.38 9.11 6.60
C VAL A 306 16.77 8.32 7.84
N ALA A 307 16.09 8.55 8.95
CA ALA A 307 16.31 7.83 10.21
C ALA A 307 15.99 6.31 10.05
N PRO A 308 16.44 5.45 10.99
CA PRO A 308 16.12 4.02 10.94
C PRO A 308 14.63 3.75 10.97
N LEU A 309 14.15 2.87 10.10
CA LEU A 309 12.72 2.48 9.99
C LEU A 309 11.78 3.70 9.88
N ASP A 310 12.15 4.66 9.03
CA ASP A 310 11.44 5.91 8.88
C ASP A 310 11.36 6.31 7.38
N PHE A 311 10.70 7.42 7.09
CA PHE A 311 10.55 7.92 5.72
C PHE A 311 10.45 9.45 5.69
N VAL A 312 10.72 10.02 4.53
CA VAL A 312 10.54 11.45 4.24
C VAL A 312 9.71 11.64 2.98
N VAL A 313 8.93 12.71 2.94
CA VAL A 313 8.14 13.13 1.76
C VAL A 313 8.46 14.58 1.46
N CYS A 314 9.12 14.82 0.34
CA CYS A 314 9.64 16.12 -0.08
C CYS A 314 8.97 16.55 -1.38
N ALA A 315 8.21 17.62 -1.36
CA ALA A 315 7.50 18.14 -2.54
C ALA A 315 8.29 19.26 -3.22
N ALA A 316 8.53 19.10 -4.52
CA ALA A 316 9.10 20.18 -5.32
C ALA A 316 8.09 21.34 -5.42
N VAL A 317 8.58 22.58 -5.26
CA VAL A 317 7.79 23.80 -5.36
C VAL A 317 8.21 24.59 -6.60
N ALA A 318 7.30 25.42 -7.11
CA ALA A 318 7.61 26.33 -8.20
C ALA A 318 8.71 27.32 -7.79
N GLU A 319 9.54 27.73 -8.74
CA GLU A 319 10.47 28.85 -8.57
C GLU A 319 9.75 30.16 -8.35
#